data_677d12b974e0e6a4871752de6040b318
#
_entry.id   677d12b974e0e6a4871752de6040b318
#
_cell.length_a   1.000
_cell.length_b   1.000
_cell.length_c   1.000
_cell.angle_alpha   90.00
_cell.angle_beta   90.00
_cell.angle_gamma   90.00
#
_symmetry.space_group_name_H-M   'P 1'
#
loop_
_entity.id
_entity.type
_entity.pdbx_description
1 polymer ?
#
loop_
_entity_poly.entity_id
_entity_poly.type
_entity_poly.pdbx_seq_one_letter_code
_entity_poly.pdbx_strand_id
1 'polypeptide(L)'
;MNEEPQDLKLRTKLFALHIIKLFTKLPKQTVAQVLGRQVLRSGTSVGANYREASRARSKNEFISKIGDSLKEIEETEYWLELLVDSGCAQPQKNGLSS
;
A
#
# COMPACT_ATOMS: atom_id res chain seq x y z
N MET A 1 17.18 17.21 -5.67
CA MET A 1 16.39 17.26 -6.74
C MET A 1 14.99 16.82 -6.51
N ASN A 2 14.16 17.44 -7.12
CA ASN A 2 12.76 17.20 -6.88
C ASN A 2 12.28 15.98 -7.59
N GLU A 3 11.34 15.32 -7.00
CA GLU A 3 10.71 14.23 -7.66
C GLU A 3 9.73 14.73 -8.66
N GLU A 4 9.73 14.12 -9.81
CA GLU A 4 8.78 14.46 -10.83
C GLU A 4 7.46 13.81 -10.49
N PRO A 5 6.35 14.42 -10.86
CA PRO A 5 5.05 13.77 -10.68
C PRO A 5 5.00 12.38 -11.29
N GLN A 6 5.68 12.17 -12.42
CA GLN A 6 5.72 10.84 -12.99
C GLN A 6 6.46 9.86 -12.14
N ASP A 7 7.46 10.36 -11.41
CA ASP A 7 8.22 9.49 -10.54
C ASP A 7 7.32 8.93 -9.44
N LEU A 8 6.49 9.74 -8.83
CA LEU A 8 5.56 9.26 -7.83
C LEU A 8 4.51 8.35 -8.43
N LYS A 9 4.09 8.64 -9.65
CA LYS A 9 3.15 7.79 -10.33
C LYS A 9 3.72 6.40 -10.53
N LEU A 10 4.97 6.32 -10.93
CA LEU A 10 5.64 5.04 -11.10
C LEU A 10 5.87 4.37 -9.76
N ARG A 11 6.33 5.13 -8.76
CA ARG A 11 6.68 4.53 -7.48
C ARG A 11 5.46 3.98 -6.77
N THR A 12 4.33 4.65 -6.85
CA THR A 12 3.12 4.12 -6.23
C THR A 12 2.61 2.90 -6.98
N LYS A 13 2.85 2.84 -8.30
CA LYS A 13 2.52 1.65 -9.05
C LYS A 13 3.39 0.47 -8.65
N LEU A 14 4.70 0.70 -8.50
CA LEU A 14 5.60 -0.36 -8.07
C LEU A 14 5.24 -0.84 -6.67
N PHE A 15 4.85 0.08 -5.80
CA PHE A 15 4.40 -0.29 -4.48
C PHE A 15 3.19 -1.23 -4.57
N ALA A 16 2.23 -0.88 -5.42
CA ALA A 16 1.04 -1.71 -5.60
C ALA A 16 1.42 -3.11 -6.12
N LEU A 17 2.38 -3.15 -7.04
CA LEU A 17 2.81 -4.45 -7.56
C LEU A 17 3.48 -5.30 -6.50
N HIS A 18 4.27 -4.69 -5.62
CA HIS A 18 4.84 -5.42 -4.50
C HIS A 18 3.75 -5.97 -3.59
N ILE A 19 2.73 -5.16 -3.34
CA ILE A 19 1.61 -5.58 -2.51
C ILE A 19 0.89 -6.77 -3.15
N ILE A 20 0.68 -6.71 -4.44
CA ILE A 20 0.03 -7.81 -5.15
C ILE A 20 0.85 -9.09 -5.02
N LYS A 21 2.16 -9.00 -5.20
CA LYS A 21 3.03 -10.16 -5.04
C LYS A 21 2.97 -10.72 -3.64
N LEU A 22 2.96 -9.86 -2.65
CA LEU A 22 2.88 -10.29 -1.27
C LEU A 22 1.58 -11.07 -1.06
N PHE A 23 0.47 -10.55 -1.57
CA PHE A 23 -0.81 -11.22 -1.39
C PHE A 23 -0.80 -12.62 -1.99
N THR A 24 -0.18 -12.79 -3.16
CA THR A 24 -0.16 -14.10 -3.80
C THR A 24 0.64 -15.12 -3.02
N LYS A 25 1.49 -14.68 -2.10
CA LYS A 25 2.30 -15.58 -1.30
C LYS A 25 1.74 -15.86 0.08
N LEU A 26 0.59 -15.27 0.40
CA LEU A 26 0.00 -15.49 1.71
C LEU A 26 -0.58 -16.89 1.82
N PRO A 27 -0.61 -17.45 3.04
CA PRO A 27 -1.24 -18.76 3.22
C PRO A 27 -2.72 -18.71 2.90
N LYS A 28 -3.30 -19.87 2.70
CA LYS A 28 -4.71 -19.96 2.35
C LYS A 28 -5.63 -19.87 3.56
N GLN A 29 -5.08 -19.71 4.73
CA GLN A 29 -5.89 -19.58 5.93
C GLN A 29 -6.83 -18.39 5.82
N THR A 30 -8.00 -18.53 6.42
CA THR A 30 -9.01 -17.48 6.33
C THR A 30 -8.50 -16.14 6.85
N VAL A 31 -7.83 -16.14 7.99
CA VAL A 31 -7.34 -14.90 8.57
C VAL A 31 -6.36 -14.23 7.62
N ALA A 32 -5.42 -15.01 7.08
CA ALA A 32 -4.44 -14.45 6.16
C ALA A 32 -5.12 -13.88 4.92
N GLN A 33 -6.16 -14.54 4.44
CA GLN A 33 -6.86 -14.07 3.25
C GLN A 33 -7.66 -12.81 3.53
N VAL A 34 -8.33 -12.75 4.68
CA VAL A 34 -9.11 -11.56 5.03
C VAL A 34 -8.20 -10.35 5.22
N LEU A 35 -7.14 -10.51 6.00
CA LEU A 35 -6.20 -9.41 6.23
C LEU A 35 -5.48 -9.05 4.95
N GLY A 36 -5.13 -10.06 4.16
CA GLY A 36 -4.44 -9.83 2.90
C GLY A 36 -5.25 -9.02 1.92
N ARG A 37 -6.57 -9.25 1.89
CA ARG A 37 -7.43 -8.46 1.03
C ARG A 37 -7.46 -7.00 1.43
N GLN A 38 -7.37 -6.72 2.73
CA GLN A 38 -7.30 -5.34 3.18
C GLN A 38 -5.99 -4.71 2.75
N VAL A 39 -4.88 -5.44 2.84
CA VAL A 39 -3.60 -4.95 2.36
C VAL A 39 -3.68 -4.67 0.87
N LEU A 40 -4.27 -5.60 0.13
CA LEU A 40 -4.37 -5.46 -1.31
C LEU A 40 -5.19 -4.23 -1.67
N ARG A 41 -6.33 -4.04 -1.02
CA ARG A 41 -7.20 -2.91 -1.30
C ARG A 41 -6.51 -1.59 -0.96
N SER A 42 -5.97 -1.48 0.25
CA SER A 42 -5.39 -0.22 0.67
C SER A 42 -4.09 0.08 -0.09
N GLY A 43 -3.27 -0.94 -0.30
CA GLY A 43 -2.00 -0.74 -0.97
C GLY A 43 -2.15 -0.32 -2.43
N THR A 44 -3.16 -0.87 -3.11
CA THR A 44 -3.39 -0.47 -4.49
C THR A 44 -4.11 0.86 -4.58
N SER A 45 -4.78 1.28 -3.51
CA SER A 45 -5.47 2.56 -3.51
C SER A 45 -4.52 3.74 -3.38
N VAL A 46 -3.31 3.52 -2.88
CA VAL A 46 -2.35 4.61 -2.75
C VAL A 46 -2.11 5.29 -4.09
N GLY A 47 -1.77 4.49 -5.09
CA GLY A 47 -1.49 5.03 -6.41
C GLY A 47 -2.75 5.53 -7.10
N ALA A 48 -3.88 4.87 -6.88
CA ALA A 48 -5.13 5.31 -7.49
C ALA A 48 -5.49 6.72 -7.02
N ASN A 49 -5.37 6.96 -5.71
CA ASN A 49 -5.65 8.29 -5.18
C ASN A 49 -4.63 9.31 -5.66
N TYR A 50 -3.37 8.91 -5.77
CA TYR A 50 -2.38 9.83 -6.28
C TYR A 50 -2.69 10.26 -7.72
N ARG A 51 -3.13 9.32 -8.55
CA ARG A 51 -3.47 9.63 -9.93
C ARG A 51 -4.65 10.58 -10.00
N GLU A 52 -5.62 10.43 -9.09
CA GLU A 52 -6.70 11.39 -9.02
C GLU A 52 -6.22 12.75 -8.59
N ALA A 53 -5.26 12.78 -7.64
CA ALA A 53 -4.69 14.05 -7.21
C ALA A 53 -4.04 14.79 -8.37
N SER A 54 -3.33 14.04 -9.21
CA SER A 54 -2.60 14.69 -10.32
C SER A 54 -3.54 15.25 -11.37
N ARG A 55 -4.83 14.90 -11.32
CA ARG A 55 -5.83 15.45 -12.22
C ARG A 55 -6.80 16.40 -11.50
N ALA A 56 -6.43 16.82 -10.30
CA ALA A 56 -7.30 17.69 -9.52
C ALA A 56 -7.47 19.04 -10.21
N ARG A 57 -8.63 19.63 -10.02
CA ARG A 57 -8.97 20.90 -10.64
C ARG A 57 -8.72 22.08 -9.75
N SER A 58 -8.39 21.83 -8.49
CA SER A 58 -8.12 22.90 -7.55
C SER A 58 -7.06 22.42 -6.58
N LYS A 59 -6.44 23.40 -5.91
CA LYS A 59 -5.46 23.08 -4.89
C LYS A 59 -6.08 22.31 -3.74
N ASN A 60 -7.30 22.69 -3.35
CA ASN A 60 -7.96 22.01 -2.26
C ASN A 60 -8.26 20.57 -2.60
N GLU A 61 -8.69 20.34 -3.83
CA GLU A 61 -8.95 18.97 -4.27
C GLU A 61 -7.67 18.15 -4.29
N PHE A 62 -6.58 18.76 -4.78
CA PHE A 62 -5.28 18.10 -4.80
C PHE A 62 -4.86 17.68 -3.39
N ILE A 63 -4.96 18.60 -2.45
CA ILE A 63 -4.55 18.33 -1.07
C ILE A 63 -5.42 17.22 -0.48
N SER A 64 -6.72 17.27 -0.76
CA SER A 64 -7.63 16.26 -0.27
C SER A 64 -7.26 14.88 -0.78
N LYS A 65 -6.97 14.77 -2.07
CA LYS A 65 -6.63 13.48 -2.65
C LYS A 65 -5.28 12.96 -2.18
N ILE A 66 -4.32 13.85 -1.97
CA ILE A 66 -3.04 13.44 -1.41
C ILE A 66 -3.27 12.92 0.01
N GLY A 67 -4.14 13.58 0.77
CA GLY A 67 -4.49 13.10 2.10
C GLY A 67 -5.09 11.71 2.07
N ASP A 68 -5.95 11.44 1.10
CA ASP A 68 -6.52 10.10 0.95
C ASP A 68 -5.43 9.07 0.68
N SER A 69 -4.47 9.43 -0.17
CA SER A 69 -3.38 8.53 -0.47
C SER A 69 -2.55 8.21 0.78
N LEU A 70 -2.28 9.23 1.60
CA LEU A 70 -1.54 9.02 2.84
C LEU A 70 -2.32 8.14 3.82
N LYS A 71 -3.62 8.32 3.88
CA LYS A 71 -4.45 7.47 4.73
C LYS A 71 -4.34 6.02 4.33
N GLU A 72 -4.32 5.76 3.02
CA GLU A 72 -4.22 4.38 2.57
C GLU A 72 -2.87 3.77 2.89
N ILE A 73 -1.82 4.59 2.89
CA ILE A 73 -0.50 4.08 3.31
C ILE A 73 -0.55 3.68 4.77
N GLU A 74 -1.15 4.51 5.62
CA GLU A 74 -1.26 4.19 7.04
C GLU A 74 -2.10 2.94 7.27
N GLU A 75 -3.19 2.79 6.52
CA GLU A 75 -4.00 1.59 6.63
C GLU A 75 -3.22 0.35 6.23
N THR A 76 -2.49 0.47 5.12
CA THR A 76 -1.70 -0.67 4.65
C THR A 76 -0.71 -1.11 5.72
N GLU A 77 -0.08 -0.14 6.36
CA GLU A 77 0.87 -0.43 7.42
C GLU A 77 0.20 -1.19 8.56
N TYR A 78 -0.99 -0.78 8.95
CA TYR A 78 -1.72 -1.43 10.03
C TYR A 78 -2.07 -2.88 9.66
N TRP A 79 -2.61 -3.09 8.46
CA TRP A 79 -2.96 -4.44 8.05
C TRP A 79 -1.74 -5.36 7.95
N LEU A 80 -0.61 -4.80 7.51
CA LEU A 80 0.63 -5.58 7.46
C LEU A 80 1.10 -5.95 8.86
N GLU A 81 0.98 -5.03 9.80
CA GLU A 81 1.31 -5.33 11.19
C GLU A 81 0.48 -6.49 11.70
N LEU A 82 -0.80 -6.47 11.42
CA LEU A 82 -1.67 -7.55 11.88
C LEU A 82 -1.28 -8.88 11.25
N LEU A 83 -0.92 -8.87 9.99
CA LEU A 83 -0.48 -10.11 9.33
C LEU A 83 0.75 -10.68 10.00
N VAL A 84 1.71 -9.83 10.30
CA VAL A 84 2.94 -10.29 10.95
C VAL A 84 2.67 -10.71 12.38
N ASP A 85 1.96 -9.88 13.11
CA ASP A 85 1.76 -10.14 14.55
C ASP A 85 0.87 -11.34 14.81
N SER A 86 -0.01 -11.65 13.86
CA SER A 86 -0.88 -12.83 14.01
C SER A 86 -0.19 -14.10 13.56
N GLY A 87 1.03 -14.00 13.04
CA GLY A 87 1.77 -15.17 12.57
C GLY A 87 1.42 -15.60 11.17
N CYS A 88 0.61 -14.83 10.45
CA CYS A 88 0.21 -15.21 9.10
C CYS A 88 1.27 -14.88 8.06
N ALA A 89 2.20 -13.99 8.38
CA ALA A 89 3.26 -13.62 7.45
C ALA A 89 4.54 -13.44 8.22
N GLN A 90 5.65 -13.68 7.55
CA GLN A 90 6.96 -13.50 8.15
C GLN A 90 7.40 -12.06 7.98
N PRO A 91 8.11 -11.52 8.97
CA PRO A 91 8.74 -10.24 8.77
C PRO A 91 9.72 -10.31 7.62
N GLN A 92 10.04 -9.15 7.07
CA GLN A 92 11.01 -9.08 6.01
C GLN A 92 12.31 -9.71 6.46
N LYS A 93 12.84 -10.61 5.64
CA LYS A 93 14.10 -11.23 5.96
C LYS A 93 15.22 -10.31 5.57
N ASN A 94 16.10 -10.06 6.49
CA ASN A 94 17.28 -9.28 6.18
C ASN A 94 18.37 -9.69 7.13
N GLY A 95 18.37 -10.93 7.47
CA GLY A 95 19.36 -11.45 8.39
C GLY A 95 18.98 -11.35 9.83
N LEU A 96 17.88 -10.71 10.11
CA LEU A 96 17.46 -10.57 11.48
C LEU A 96 16.46 -11.59 11.90
N SER A 97 15.71 -12.07 10.97
CA SER A 97 14.65 -12.93 11.35
C SER A 97 15.20 -14.22 11.78
N SER A 98 14.68 -14.77 12.70
CA SER A 98 15.17 -16.01 13.21
C SER A 98 14.29 -17.14 12.82
#